data_7f5f304a5d0c6a156d88fa228c23951b
#
_entry.id   7f5f304a5d0c6a156d88fa228c23951b
#
_cell.length_a   1.000
_cell.length_b   1.000
_cell.length_c   1.000
_cell.angle_alpha   90.00
_cell.angle_beta   90.00
_cell.angle_gamma   90.00
#
_symmetry.space_group_name_H-M   'P 1'
#
loop_
_entity.id
_entity.type
_entity.pdbx_description
1 polymer ?
#
loop_
_entity_poly.entity_id
_entity_poly.type
_entity_poly.pdbx_seq_one_letter_code
_entity_poly.pdbx_strand_id
1 'polypeptide(L)'
;MVKGLLGTQNNVQRAMLVVILTMAQALVLTACRPVAPDAMPEPDAVITEQVTTFENQGETVVGTLAVPTTSGAPYPVVLLLHGFTNERNELPVGGTDETMYGRLARLLGAAGMASLRIDFRGSGESAGAWADTTFTGQLDDARAAVDYLATLSMVDLDRLGVVGFSQGGLIAAELAAQDARVRTLVLWSPVSSAPDTYKHILGAESVEAGLDAATPLPVTTQWGAQFELGRGFFVDLFRYDPTAAIAEVDAPLLVIVGLEDTTVTPQPAYGELYLTYHDGDERLITLESDHVFNVLTDSDPALFDEAVAWSVAWLGDTLLHPPHP
;
A
#
# COMPACT_ATOMS: atom_id res chain seq x y z
N MET A 1 -33.10 -70.86 15.59
CA MET A 1 -31.75 -70.74 15.03
C MET A 1 -31.87 -70.06 13.68
N VAL A 2 -31.65 -68.77 13.59
CA VAL A 2 -31.19 -67.98 12.45
C VAL A 2 -31.16 -66.52 12.91
N LYS A 3 -30.02 -66.07 13.43
CA LYS A 3 -29.67 -64.65 13.57
C LYS A 3 -28.15 -64.58 13.34
N GLY A 4 -27.74 -63.90 12.27
CA GLY A 4 -26.34 -63.62 12.02
C GLY A 4 -25.95 -63.70 10.58
N LEU A 5 -26.34 -62.73 9.77
CA LEU A 5 -25.73 -62.48 8.43
C LEU A 5 -26.30 -61.17 7.81
N LEU A 6 -26.24 -60.06 8.53
CA LEU A 6 -26.57 -58.73 7.97
C LEU A 6 -25.69 -57.59 8.55
N GLY A 7 -24.42 -57.89 8.91
CA GLY A 7 -23.57 -56.92 9.57
C GLY A 7 -22.33 -56.45 8.82
N THR A 8 -21.97 -57.04 7.67
CA THR A 8 -20.66 -56.83 7.05
C THR A 8 -20.63 -56.05 5.72
N GLN A 9 -21.79 -55.78 5.12
CA GLN A 9 -21.81 -55.03 3.84
C GLN A 9 -21.83 -53.49 3.97
N ASN A 10 -22.26 -52.97 5.13
CA ASN A 10 -22.34 -51.49 5.30
C ASN A 10 -21.00 -50.78 5.64
N ASN A 11 -20.00 -51.52 6.09
CA ASN A 11 -18.73 -50.93 6.48
C ASN A 11 -17.76 -50.73 5.29
N VAL A 12 -17.86 -51.56 4.26
CA VAL A 12 -17.00 -51.45 3.06
C VAL A 12 -17.48 -50.28 2.16
N GLN A 13 -18.79 -50.07 2.06
CA GLN A 13 -19.32 -48.92 1.30
C GLN A 13 -19.07 -47.56 1.99
N ARG A 14 -19.06 -47.50 3.32
CA ARG A 14 -18.69 -46.29 4.07
C ARG A 14 -17.19 -45.97 4.00
N ALA A 15 -16.36 -47.01 4.02
CA ALA A 15 -14.89 -46.81 3.85
C ALA A 15 -14.51 -46.33 2.42
N MET A 16 -15.23 -46.81 1.40
CA MET A 16 -15.02 -46.39 0.02
C MET A 16 -15.49 -44.95 -0.26
N LEU A 17 -16.58 -44.52 0.40
CA LEU A 17 -17.13 -43.16 0.27
C LEU A 17 -16.23 -42.11 0.95
N VAL A 18 -15.59 -42.46 2.08
CA VAL A 18 -14.66 -41.56 2.79
C VAL A 18 -13.35 -41.44 2.04
N VAL A 19 -12.85 -42.49 1.39
CA VAL A 19 -11.59 -42.44 0.58
C VAL A 19 -11.80 -41.67 -0.72
N ILE A 20 -12.99 -41.69 -1.32
CA ILE A 20 -13.28 -40.91 -2.53
C ILE A 20 -13.48 -39.42 -2.19
N LEU A 21 -14.04 -39.06 -1.03
CA LEU A 21 -14.16 -37.66 -0.59
C LEU A 21 -12.80 -37.05 -0.16
N THR A 22 -11.88 -37.84 0.39
CA THR A 22 -10.55 -37.34 0.77
C THR A 22 -9.58 -37.24 -0.41
N MET A 23 -9.80 -37.99 -1.51
CA MET A 23 -9.01 -37.81 -2.74
C MET A 23 -9.54 -36.68 -3.65
N ALA A 24 -10.79 -36.23 -3.49
CA ALA A 24 -11.33 -35.09 -4.23
C ALA A 24 -10.95 -33.73 -3.62
N GLN A 25 -10.45 -33.70 -2.36
CA GLN A 25 -9.94 -32.47 -1.73
C GLN A 25 -8.44 -32.24 -1.87
N ALA A 26 -7.70 -33.19 -2.48
CA ALA A 26 -6.28 -33.03 -2.78
C ALA A 26 -6.01 -32.62 -4.24
N LEU A 27 -7.07 -32.26 -4.98
CA LEU A 27 -6.92 -31.70 -6.32
C LEU A 27 -7.28 -30.23 -6.27
N VAL A 28 -6.26 -29.41 -6.45
CA VAL A 28 -6.29 -27.96 -6.74
C VAL A 28 -6.23 -27.09 -5.50
N LEU A 29 -5.13 -26.50 -5.44
CA LEU A 29 -4.92 -25.08 -5.69
C LEU A 29 -3.42 -24.89 -5.96
N THR A 30 -2.92 -25.38 -7.07
CA THR A 30 -1.91 -24.61 -7.76
C THR A 30 -2.67 -23.39 -8.31
N ALA A 31 -2.95 -22.41 -7.46
CA ALA A 31 -3.23 -21.07 -7.92
C ALA A 31 -2.10 -20.72 -8.88
N CYS A 32 -2.41 -20.53 -10.17
CA CYS A 32 -1.44 -19.94 -11.08
C CYS A 32 -1.00 -18.64 -10.44
N ARG A 33 0.20 -18.66 -9.83
CA ARG A 33 0.84 -17.42 -9.38
C ARG A 33 0.94 -16.56 -10.64
N PRO A 34 0.36 -15.34 -10.63
CA PRO A 34 0.52 -14.46 -11.78
C PRO A 34 2.02 -14.29 -12.01
N VAL A 35 2.47 -14.49 -13.25
CA VAL A 35 3.87 -14.28 -13.62
C VAL A 35 4.11 -12.78 -13.62
N ALA A 36 5.18 -12.35 -12.95
CA ALA A 36 5.58 -10.94 -12.96
C ALA A 36 5.73 -10.44 -14.41
N PRO A 37 5.42 -9.17 -14.68
CA PRO A 37 5.55 -8.60 -16.01
C PRO A 37 6.96 -8.73 -16.58
N ASP A 38 7.09 -9.07 -17.85
CA ASP A 38 8.34 -9.43 -18.56
C ASP A 38 9.21 -8.23 -18.85
N ALA A 39 9.60 -7.38 -18.17
CA ALA A 39 10.65 -6.38 -18.33
C ALA A 39 10.37 -5.10 -17.53
N MET A 40 11.18 -4.91 -16.54
CA MET A 40 11.43 -3.57 -16.02
C MET A 40 11.96 -2.67 -17.14
N PRO A 41 11.53 -1.39 -17.23
CA PRO A 41 12.11 -0.42 -18.14
C PRO A 41 13.64 -0.36 -17.95
N GLU A 42 14.39 -0.15 -19.04
CA GLU A 42 15.85 -0.04 -18.99
C GLU A 42 16.30 0.97 -17.94
N PRO A 43 17.36 0.66 -17.16
CA PRO A 43 17.79 1.47 -16.02
C PRO A 43 18.30 2.88 -16.36
N ASP A 44 18.51 3.18 -17.63
CA ASP A 44 19.15 4.43 -18.10
C ASP A 44 18.15 5.59 -18.34
N ALA A 45 16.88 5.46 -17.97
CA ALA A 45 15.95 6.58 -18.08
C ALA A 45 16.37 7.68 -17.09
N VAL A 46 16.84 8.78 -17.65
CA VAL A 46 17.23 9.95 -16.87
C VAL A 46 15.96 10.67 -16.44
N ILE A 47 15.73 10.73 -15.14
CA ILE A 47 14.75 11.62 -14.54
C ILE A 47 15.43 12.89 -14.03
N THR A 48 14.71 13.99 -13.98
CA THR A 48 15.12 15.17 -13.22
C THR A 48 14.32 15.18 -11.93
N GLU A 49 15.02 15.20 -10.81
CA GLU A 49 14.40 15.34 -9.49
C GLU A 49 14.57 16.77 -8.97
N GLN A 50 13.51 17.29 -8.39
CA GLN A 50 13.47 18.60 -7.76
C GLN A 50 12.75 18.51 -6.42
N VAL A 51 13.44 18.96 -5.36
CA VAL A 51 12.74 19.21 -4.09
C VAL A 51 11.79 20.39 -4.29
N THR A 52 10.56 20.23 -3.86
CA THR A 52 9.50 21.22 -3.99
C THR A 52 8.77 21.38 -2.68
N THR A 53 8.10 22.52 -2.52
CA THR A 53 7.30 22.83 -1.34
C THR A 53 5.94 23.37 -1.71
N PHE A 54 4.95 23.08 -0.92
CA PHE A 54 3.62 23.69 -1.01
C PHE A 54 3.04 23.86 0.40
N GLU A 55 2.05 24.73 0.52
CA GLU A 55 1.46 25.06 1.82
C GLU A 55 0.17 24.27 2.05
N ASN A 56 0.00 23.76 3.25
CA ASN A 56 -1.26 23.19 3.73
C ASN A 56 -1.57 23.71 5.14
N GLN A 57 -2.67 24.44 5.27
CA GLN A 57 -3.17 25.01 6.55
C GLN A 57 -2.13 25.86 7.30
N GLY A 58 -1.20 26.51 6.57
CA GLY A 58 -0.16 27.37 7.14
C GLY A 58 1.12 26.63 7.54
N GLU A 59 1.23 25.36 7.19
CA GLU A 59 2.44 24.55 7.36
C GLU A 59 3.00 24.14 5.99
N THR A 60 4.32 24.17 5.87
CA THR A 60 5.02 23.79 4.63
C THR A 60 5.13 22.29 4.53
N VAL A 61 4.63 21.72 3.44
CA VAL A 61 4.83 20.32 3.06
C VAL A 61 5.95 20.26 2.02
N VAL A 62 6.91 19.36 2.24
CA VAL A 62 8.06 19.13 1.35
C VAL A 62 7.82 17.87 0.51
N GLY A 63 8.17 17.95 -0.76
CA GLY A 63 8.12 16.80 -1.66
C GLY A 63 9.31 16.75 -2.60
N THR A 64 9.46 15.64 -3.30
CA THR A 64 10.37 15.50 -4.43
C THR A 64 9.58 15.16 -5.67
N LEU A 65 9.59 16.08 -6.64
CA LEU A 65 9.01 15.88 -7.96
C LEU A 65 10.07 15.25 -8.87
N ALA A 66 9.77 14.08 -9.42
CA ALA A 66 10.57 13.41 -10.43
C ALA A 66 9.85 13.48 -11.77
N VAL A 67 10.54 13.99 -12.79
CA VAL A 67 9.97 14.19 -14.13
C VAL A 67 10.85 13.49 -15.18
N PRO A 68 10.25 12.72 -16.12
CA PRO A 68 10.98 12.14 -17.23
C PRO A 68 11.70 13.21 -18.05
N THR A 69 12.94 12.92 -18.50
CA THR A 69 13.67 13.84 -19.39
C THR A 69 13.34 13.61 -20.88
N THR A 70 12.52 12.62 -21.17
CA THR A 70 12.04 12.33 -22.54
C THR A 70 11.01 13.36 -22.99
N SER A 71 10.83 13.52 -24.31
CA SER A 71 9.74 14.35 -24.84
C SER A 71 8.37 13.66 -24.61
N GLY A 72 7.34 14.39 -24.19
CA GLY A 72 6.00 13.80 -24.00
C GLY A 72 5.11 14.50 -22.98
N ALA A 73 5.56 15.64 -22.42
CA ALA A 73 4.71 16.43 -21.50
C ALA A 73 3.40 16.88 -22.20
N PRO A 74 2.27 16.97 -21.47
CA PRO A 74 2.16 16.70 -20.03
C PRO A 74 2.18 15.19 -19.72
N TYR A 75 2.93 14.81 -18.66
CA TYR A 75 3.09 13.41 -18.24
C TYR A 75 1.96 12.96 -17.31
N PRO A 76 1.49 11.71 -17.37
CA PRO A 76 0.79 11.10 -16.24
C PRO A 76 1.61 11.25 -14.98
N VAL A 77 0.96 11.37 -13.83
CA VAL A 77 1.66 11.59 -12.58
C VAL A 77 1.20 10.64 -11.49
N VAL A 78 2.14 10.21 -10.64
CA VAL A 78 1.88 9.30 -9.53
C VAL A 78 2.27 9.98 -8.21
N LEU A 79 1.30 10.11 -7.29
CA LEU A 79 1.55 10.57 -5.92
C LEU A 79 1.97 9.38 -5.06
N LEU A 80 3.08 9.50 -4.32
CA LEU A 80 3.62 8.46 -3.46
C LEU A 80 3.48 8.88 -1.99
N LEU A 81 2.81 8.04 -1.18
CA LEU A 81 2.43 8.29 0.20
C LEU A 81 3.11 7.28 1.14
N HIS A 82 4.02 7.77 1.99
CA HIS A 82 4.87 6.94 2.84
C HIS A 82 4.14 6.29 4.03
N GLY A 83 4.76 5.27 4.62
CA GLY A 83 4.27 4.54 5.79
C GLY A 83 4.52 5.25 7.12
N PHE A 84 4.08 4.60 8.20
CA PHE A 84 4.24 5.09 9.56
C PHE A 84 5.72 5.17 9.96
N THR A 85 6.13 6.26 10.58
CA THR A 85 7.51 6.58 11.00
C THR A 85 8.54 6.81 9.88
N ASN A 86 8.12 6.83 8.63
CA ASN A 86 8.99 7.07 7.48
C ASN A 86 8.87 8.51 6.93
N GLU A 87 9.53 8.73 5.81
CA GLU A 87 9.54 9.97 5.05
C GLU A 87 9.30 9.67 3.55
N ARG A 88 9.31 10.69 2.70
CA ARG A 88 9.02 10.58 1.25
C ARG A 88 9.87 9.59 0.46
N ASN A 89 11.04 9.20 0.97
CA ASN A 89 11.92 8.24 0.27
C ASN A 89 11.66 6.80 0.67
N GLU A 90 10.96 6.57 1.78
CA GLU A 90 10.80 5.28 2.42
C GLU A 90 12.13 4.65 2.87
N LEU A 91 12.20 3.33 2.97
CA LEU A 91 13.35 2.61 3.47
C LEU A 91 14.45 2.45 2.42
N PRO A 92 15.71 2.32 2.84
CA PRO A 92 16.80 1.94 1.94
C PRO A 92 16.58 0.53 1.41
N VAL A 93 16.92 0.31 0.14
CA VAL A 93 16.85 -1.01 -0.51
C VAL A 93 18.19 -1.71 -0.37
N GLY A 94 18.22 -2.82 0.37
CA GLY A 94 19.42 -3.58 0.67
C GLY A 94 20.27 -3.91 -0.57
N GLY A 95 21.58 -3.82 -0.43
CA GLY A 95 22.54 -4.08 -1.51
C GLY A 95 22.60 -2.97 -2.59
N THR A 96 21.91 -1.84 -2.42
CA THR A 96 21.89 -0.73 -3.38
C THR A 96 22.02 0.63 -2.67
N ASP A 97 22.21 1.70 -3.46
CA ASP A 97 22.20 3.09 -2.97
C ASP A 97 20.81 3.74 -3.12
N GLU A 98 19.77 2.96 -3.44
CA GLU A 98 18.41 3.45 -3.66
C GLU A 98 17.55 3.28 -2.42
N THR A 99 16.46 4.05 -2.38
CA THR A 99 15.35 3.88 -1.45
C THR A 99 14.13 3.31 -2.19
N MET A 100 13.15 2.79 -1.44
CA MET A 100 11.96 2.16 -2.06
C MET A 100 11.27 3.11 -3.03
N TYR A 101 10.94 4.32 -2.60
CA TYR A 101 10.26 5.29 -3.47
C TYR A 101 11.20 6.00 -4.46
N GLY A 102 12.50 6.06 -4.17
CA GLY A 102 13.50 6.51 -5.14
C GLY A 102 13.58 5.57 -6.35
N ARG A 103 13.63 4.25 -6.12
CA ARG A 103 13.61 3.22 -7.18
C ARG A 103 12.30 3.25 -7.96
N LEU A 104 11.16 3.31 -7.27
CA LEU A 104 9.87 3.41 -7.95
C LEU A 104 9.80 4.65 -8.82
N ALA A 105 10.18 5.84 -8.33
CA ALA A 105 10.18 7.08 -9.08
C ALA A 105 11.05 7.02 -10.35
N ARG A 106 12.24 6.43 -10.26
CA ARG A 106 13.12 6.21 -11.41
C ARG A 106 12.47 5.32 -12.47
N LEU A 107 11.84 4.22 -12.06
CA LEU A 107 11.22 3.27 -12.99
C LEU A 107 9.89 3.80 -13.58
N LEU A 108 9.12 4.59 -12.81
CA LEU A 108 8.00 5.35 -13.36
C LEU A 108 8.46 6.34 -14.42
N GLY A 109 9.57 7.06 -14.15
CA GLY A 109 10.18 7.96 -15.13
C GLY A 109 10.63 7.26 -16.40
N ALA A 110 11.22 6.06 -16.28
CA ALA A 110 11.59 5.22 -17.42
C ALA A 110 10.35 4.79 -18.25
N ALA A 111 9.21 4.59 -17.59
CA ALA A 111 7.94 4.30 -18.24
C ALA A 111 7.21 5.56 -18.76
N GLY A 112 7.78 6.76 -18.62
CA GLY A 112 7.17 8.00 -19.11
C GLY A 112 6.14 8.64 -18.17
N MET A 113 6.17 8.31 -16.89
CA MET A 113 5.31 8.87 -15.85
C MET A 113 6.11 9.76 -14.90
N ALA A 114 5.60 10.93 -14.55
CA ALA A 114 6.14 11.75 -13.46
C ALA A 114 5.69 11.18 -12.10
N SER A 115 6.40 11.54 -11.03
CA SER A 115 5.97 11.20 -9.67
C SER A 115 6.25 12.33 -8.68
N LEU A 116 5.40 12.46 -7.67
CA LEU A 116 5.60 13.32 -6.51
C LEU A 116 5.55 12.45 -5.26
N ARG A 117 6.65 12.38 -4.52
CA ARG A 117 6.69 11.79 -3.19
C ARG A 117 6.76 12.89 -2.14
N ILE A 118 5.96 12.82 -1.09
CA ILE A 118 5.83 13.88 -0.09
C ILE A 118 6.22 13.37 1.31
N ASP A 119 6.75 14.27 2.13
CA ASP A 119 6.79 14.09 3.57
C ASP A 119 5.46 14.58 4.14
N PHE A 120 4.73 13.74 4.84
CA PHE A 120 3.59 14.26 5.62
C PHE A 120 4.07 15.23 6.69
N ARG A 121 3.20 16.17 7.11
CA ARG A 121 3.56 17.11 8.18
C ARG A 121 4.08 16.39 9.43
N GLY A 122 5.14 16.93 10.02
CA GLY A 122 5.85 16.32 11.14
C GLY A 122 6.82 15.20 10.76
N SER A 123 6.90 14.81 9.46
CA SER A 123 7.86 13.83 8.95
C SER A 123 8.92 14.50 8.06
N GLY A 124 10.09 13.88 7.95
CA GLY A 124 11.16 14.28 7.05
C GLY A 124 11.53 15.76 7.18
N GLU A 125 11.40 16.51 6.08
CA GLU A 125 11.69 17.94 6.00
C GLU A 125 10.43 18.83 6.03
N SER A 126 9.23 18.22 6.13
CA SER A 126 7.98 18.98 6.27
C SER A 126 7.86 19.62 7.64
N ALA A 127 7.17 20.78 7.70
CA ALA A 127 6.88 21.47 8.94
C ALA A 127 5.96 20.65 9.86
N GLY A 128 5.78 21.13 11.09
CA GLY A 128 4.98 20.48 12.12
C GLY A 128 5.81 19.60 13.06
N ALA A 129 5.16 19.01 14.03
CA ALA A 129 5.78 18.08 14.97
C ALA A 129 5.21 16.68 14.77
N TRP A 130 6.07 15.67 14.86
CA TRP A 130 5.64 14.26 14.76
C TRP A 130 4.54 13.92 15.76
N ALA A 131 4.60 14.47 16.96
CA ALA A 131 3.58 14.25 17.99
C ALA A 131 2.17 14.72 17.60
N ASP A 132 2.06 15.64 16.65
CA ASP A 132 0.79 16.17 16.15
C ASP A 132 0.28 15.42 14.91
N THR A 133 0.98 14.36 14.47
CA THR A 133 0.55 13.56 13.33
C THR A 133 -0.82 12.94 13.55
N THR A 134 -1.66 12.96 12.51
CA THR A 134 -3.00 12.35 12.49
C THR A 134 -3.31 11.87 11.07
N PHE A 135 -4.22 10.92 10.91
CA PHE A 135 -4.67 10.53 9.56
C PHE A 135 -5.41 11.67 8.86
N THR A 136 -6.17 12.47 9.63
CA THR A 136 -6.81 13.70 9.10
C THR A 136 -5.76 14.64 8.50
N GLY A 137 -4.68 14.93 9.24
CA GLY A 137 -3.61 15.81 8.76
C GLY A 137 -2.90 15.26 7.51
N GLN A 138 -2.61 13.95 7.50
CA GLN A 138 -1.96 13.29 6.35
C GLN A 138 -2.86 13.27 5.11
N LEU A 139 -4.17 13.06 5.29
CA LEU A 139 -5.14 13.14 4.19
C LEU A 139 -5.24 14.56 3.63
N ASP A 140 -5.21 15.58 4.49
CA ASP A 140 -5.17 16.97 4.06
C ASP A 140 -3.87 17.31 3.30
N ASP A 141 -2.71 16.76 3.72
CA ASP A 141 -1.44 16.92 3.01
C ASP A 141 -1.48 16.25 1.63
N ALA A 142 -2.06 15.04 1.55
CA ALA A 142 -2.22 14.33 0.28
C ALA A 142 -3.13 15.10 -0.70
N ARG A 143 -4.22 15.72 -0.22
CA ARG A 143 -5.08 16.61 -1.04
C ARG A 143 -4.32 17.84 -1.50
N ALA A 144 -3.58 18.49 -0.60
CA ALA A 144 -2.77 19.66 -0.96
C ALA A 144 -1.68 19.30 -2.00
N ALA A 145 -1.12 18.07 -1.94
CA ALA A 145 -0.21 17.58 -2.96
C ALA A 145 -0.89 17.43 -4.34
N VAL A 146 -2.11 16.90 -4.39
CA VAL A 146 -2.90 16.82 -5.64
C VAL A 146 -3.23 18.23 -6.17
N ASP A 147 -3.58 19.16 -5.29
CA ASP A 147 -3.84 20.56 -5.67
C ASP A 147 -2.56 21.26 -6.17
N TYR A 148 -1.41 20.99 -5.56
CA TYR A 148 -0.13 21.45 -6.05
C TYR A 148 0.19 20.90 -7.45
N LEU A 149 0.00 19.59 -7.67
CA LEU A 149 0.18 18.97 -9.00
C LEU A 149 -0.70 19.63 -10.07
N ALA A 150 -1.92 20.07 -9.73
CA ALA A 150 -2.81 20.76 -10.64
C ALA A 150 -2.25 22.13 -11.11
N THR A 151 -1.27 22.70 -10.42
CA THR A 151 -0.63 23.96 -10.82
C THR A 151 0.49 23.77 -11.84
N LEU A 152 0.93 22.53 -12.07
CA LEU A 152 2.09 22.21 -12.89
C LEU A 152 1.67 21.86 -14.33
N SER A 153 2.05 22.70 -15.28
CA SER A 153 1.72 22.49 -16.70
C SER A 153 2.42 21.28 -17.35
N MET A 154 3.41 20.71 -16.68
CA MET A 154 4.16 19.55 -17.17
C MET A 154 3.53 18.20 -16.80
N VAL A 155 2.50 18.17 -15.96
CA VAL A 155 1.78 16.97 -15.58
C VAL A 155 0.35 16.98 -16.09
N ASP A 156 -0.20 15.81 -16.34
CA ASP A 156 -1.58 15.58 -16.73
C ASP A 156 -2.36 15.01 -15.55
N LEU A 157 -3.14 15.85 -14.90
CA LEU A 157 -3.90 15.46 -13.72
C LEU A 157 -5.11 14.56 -14.05
N ASP A 158 -5.56 14.51 -15.30
CA ASP A 158 -6.58 13.54 -15.73
C ASP A 158 -6.03 12.11 -15.76
N ARG A 159 -4.71 11.96 -15.58
CA ARG A 159 -3.98 10.70 -15.48
C ARG A 159 -3.18 10.64 -14.18
N LEU A 160 -3.87 10.84 -13.04
CA LEU A 160 -3.30 10.76 -11.69
C LEU A 160 -3.43 9.36 -11.11
N GLY A 161 -2.30 8.73 -10.77
CA GLY A 161 -2.24 7.53 -9.94
C GLY A 161 -1.80 7.85 -8.51
N VAL A 162 -2.13 6.96 -7.57
CA VAL A 162 -1.62 7.07 -6.19
C VAL A 162 -1.03 5.73 -5.77
N VAL A 163 0.15 5.76 -5.18
CA VAL A 163 0.78 4.60 -4.52
C VAL A 163 0.89 4.90 -3.04
N GLY A 164 0.38 4.01 -2.19
CA GLY A 164 0.51 4.14 -0.75
C GLY A 164 1.09 2.88 -0.11
N PHE A 165 2.09 3.07 0.78
CA PHE A 165 2.68 1.98 1.53
C PHE A 165 2.16 1.98 2.98
N SER A 166 1.73 0.81 3.49
CA SER A 166 1.32 0.64 4.89
C SER A 166 0.25 1.65 5.32
N GLN A 167 0.55 2.57 6.25
CA GLN A 167 -0.32 3.70 6.61
C GLN A 167 -0.62 4.61 5.41
N GLY A 168 0.37 4.86 4.54
CA GLY A 168 0.15 5.61 3.31
C GLY A 168 -0.87 4.93 2.38
N GLY A 169 -1.00 3.60 2.45
CA GLY A 169 -2.04 2.84 1.74
C GLY A 169 -3.45 3.14 2.25
N LEU A 170 -3.63 3.26 3.59
CA LEU A 170 -4.88 3.75 4.19
C LEU A 170 -5.21 5.16 3.69
N ILE A 171 -4.22 6.08 3.73
CA ILE A 171 -4.42 7.46 3.28
C ILE A 171 -4.73 7.52 1.76
N ALA A 172 -4.11 6.65 0.94
CA ALA A 172 -4.39 6.56 -0.49
C ALA A 172 -5.85 6.13 -0.77
N ALA A 173 -6.37 5.13 -0.04
CA ALA A 173 -7.76 4.70 -0.16
C ALA A 173 -8.74 5.80 0.24
N GLU A 174 -8.49 6.48 1.36
CA GLU A 174 -9.30 7.60 1.84
C GLU A 174 -9.24 8.82 0.89
N LEU A 175 -8.07 9.08 0.28
CA LEU A 175 -7.93 10.13 -0.73
C LEU A 175 -8.76 9.81 -1.97
N ALA A 176 -8.65 8.58 -2.50
CA ALA A 176 -9.36 8.18 -3.71
C ALA A 176 -10.89 8.23 -3.56
N ALA A 177 -11.40 7.85 -2.37
CA ALA A 177 -12.84 7.95 -2.08
C ALA A 177 -13.36 9.39 -2.06
N GLN A 178 -12.49 10.38 -1.87
CA GLN A 178 -12.87 11.79 -1.68
C GLN A 178 -12.40 12.70 -2.82
N ASP A 179 -11.57 12.19 -3.73
CA ASP A 179 -11.02 12.96 -4.85
C ASP A 179 -11.10 12.18 -6.17
N ALA A 180 -12.08 12.50 -6.97
CA ALA A 180 -12.35 11.86 -8.26
C ALA A 180 -11.24 12.08 -9.32
N ARG A 181 -10.21 12.89 -9.01
CA ARG A 181 -9.01 13.04 -9.85
C ARG A 181 -8.12 11.80 -9.80
N VAL A 182 -8.21 10.98 -8.74
CA VAL A 182 -7.48 9.71 -8.64
C VAL A 182 -8.06 8.70 -9.64
N ARG A 183 -7.23 8.23 -10.57
CA ARG A 183 -7.62 7.35 -11.67
C ARG A 183 -7.19 5.91 -11.50
N THR A 184 -6.27 5.63 -10.62
CA THR A 184 -5.80 4.29 -10.30
C THR A 184 -5.05 4.27 -8.98
N LEU A 185 -5.10 3.13 -8.29
CA LEU A 185 -4.47 2.92 -6.99
C LEU A 185 -3.53 1.73 -7.02
N VAL A 186 -2.40 1.88 -6.32
CA VAL A 186 -1.51 0.78 -5.95
C VAL A 186 -1.27 0.84 -4.45
N LEU A 187 -1.60 -0.21 -3.73
CA LEU A 187 -1.48 -0.29 -2.28
C LEU A 187 -0.46 -1.36 -1.90
N TRP A 188 0.63 -0.97 -1.24
CA TRP A 188 1.68 -1.85 -0.75
C TRP A 188 1.47 -2.15 0.74
N SER A 189 1.27 -3.42 1.10
CA SER A 189 1.03 -3.87 2.48
C SER A 189 0.10 -2.93 3.28
N PRO A 190 -1.07 -2.52 2.72
CA PRO A 190 -1.86 -1.42 3.26
C PRO A 190 -2.51 -1.76 4.59
N VAL A 191 -2.63 -0.77 5.47
CA VAL A 191 -3.42 -0.87 6.70
C VAL A 191 -4.90 -0.93 6.35
N SER A 192 -5.56 -2.07 6.58
CA SER A 192 -6.99 -2.29 6.33
C SER A 192 -7.87 -2.10 7.59
N SER A 193 -7.28 -2.29 8.78
CA SER A 193 -7.92 -2.00 10.07
C SER A 193 -6.94 -1.22 10.94
N ALA A 194 -7.11 0.10 11.01
CA ALA A 194 -6.23 0.93 11.81
C ALA A 194 -6.27 0.56 13.30
N PRO A 195 -7.43 0.34 13.95
CA PRO A 195 -7.46 -0.03 15.37
C PRO A 195 -6.71 -1.32 15.66
N ASP A 196 -6.86 -2.34 14.82
CA ASP A 196 -6.21 -3.65 15.06
C ASP A 196 -4.72 -3.57 14.79
N THR A 197 -4.32 -2.93 13.67
CA THR A 197 -2.91 -2.75 13.32
C THR A 197 -2.17 -1.97 14.41
N TYR A 198 -2.72 -0.86 14.88
CA TYR A 198 -2.02 -0.04 15.88
C TYR A 198 -2.08 -0.60 17.30
N LYS A 199 -3.10 -1.36 17.66
CA LYS A 199 -3.06 -2.18 18.89
C LYS A 199 -1.97 -3.25 18.83
N HIS A 200 -1.72 -3.81 17.64
CA HIS A 200 -0.62 -4.75 17.44
C HIS A 200 0.74 -4.07 17.49
N ILE A 201 0.91 -2.92 16.82
CA ILE A 201 2.18 -2.18 16.73
C ILE A 201 2.58 -1.52 18.07
N LEU A 202 1.64 -0.86 18.75
CA LEU A 202 1.89 -0.02 19.92
C LEU A 202 1.45 -0.66 21.25
N GLY A 203 0.70 -1.78 21.18
CA GLY A 203 0.04 -2.39 22.34
C GLY A 203 -1.34 -1.79 22.61
N ALA A 204 -2.29 -2.64 22.98
CA ALA A 204 -3.68 -2.23 23.24
C ALA A 204 -3.79 -1.19 24.35
N GLU A 205 -2.99 -1.33 25.43
CA GLU A 205 -2.96 -0.39 26.55
C GLU A 205 -2.52 1.01 26.12
N SER A 206 -1.52 1.12 25.22
CA SER A 206 -1.08 2.41 24.69
C SER A 206 -2.17 3.09 23.85
N VAL A 207 -2.88 2.30 23.03
CA VAL A 207 -3.98 2.85 22.22
C VAL A 207 -5.12 3.34 23.10
N GLU A 208 -5.51 2.58 24.13
CA GLU A 208 -6.55 2.98 25.09
C GLU A 208 -6.14 4.23 25.89
N ALA A 209 -4.91 4.27 26.41
CA ALA A 209 -4.39 5.42 27.13
C ALA A 209 -4.31 6.70 26.24
N GLY A 210 -3.99 6.53 24.97
CA GLY A 210 -3.88 7.62 24.01
C GLY A 210 -5.20 8.32 23.72
N LEU A 211 -6.34 7.61 23.80
CA LEU A 211 -7.67 8.21 23.61
C LEU A 211 -8.03 9.25 24.68
N ASP A 212 -7.48 9.13 25.89
CA ASP A 212 -7.72 10.04 27.01
C ASP A 212 -6.52 10.95 27.32
N ALA A 213 -5.43 10.84 26.52
CA ALA A 213 -4.21 11.58 26.78
C ALA A 213 -4.42 13.11 26.65
N ALA A 214 -4.03 13.86 27.68
CA ALA A 214 -4.07 15.33 27.70
C ALA A 214 -2.82 15.97 27.06
N THR A 215 -1.73 15.21 26.96
CA THR A 215 -0.44 15.57 26.35
C THR A 215 0.01 14.42 25.48
N PRO A 216 0.94 14.62 24.52
CA PRO A 216 1.48 13.52 23.72
C PRO A 216 1.96 12.36 24.59
N LEU A 217 1.59 11.14 24.21
CA LEU A 217 1.88 9.91 24.92
C LEU A 217 3.17 9.30 24.37
N PRO A 218 4.19 9.00 25.20
CA PRO A 218 5.33 8.20 24.79
C PRO A 218 4.89 6.79 24.42
N VAL A 219 5.27 6.33 23.22
CA VAL A 219 4.98 5.01 22.71
C VAL A 219 6.23 4.31 22.21
N THR A 220 6.21 2.99 22.22
CA THR A 220 7.27 2.16 21.66
C THR A 220 6.62 1.17 20.68
N THR A 221 7.13 1.13 19.46
CA THR A 221 6.66 0.16 18.46
C THR A 221 7.21 -1.25 18.75
N GLN A 222 6.60 -2.27 18.14
CA GLN A 222 7.10 -3.65 18.22
C GLN A 222 8.53 -3.82 17.69
N TRP A 223 9.02 -2.93 16.83
CA TRP A 223 10.41 -2.92 16.34
C TRP A 223 11.34 -1.99 17.13
N GLY A 224 10.86 -1.47 18.28
CA GLY A 224 11.67 -0.74 19.26
C GLY A 224 11.83 0.77 18.99
N ALA A 225 11.18 1.34 17.99
CA ALA A 225 11.18 2.79 17.77
C ALA A 225 10.38 3.49 18.89
N GLN A 226 10.91 4.62 19.39
CA GLN A 226 10.31 5.41 20.48
C GLN A 226 10.02 6.82 20.02
N PHE A 227 8.81 7.30 20.28
CA PHE A 227 8.35 8.65 19.96
C PHE A 227 7.12 9.00 20.77
N GLU A 228 6.57 10.18 20.56
CA GLU A 228 5.35 10.64 21.21
C GLU A 228 4.23 10.80 20.17
N LEU A 229 2.99 10.44 20.55
CA LEU A 229 1.79 10.63 19.74
C LEU A 229 0.73 11.39 20.52
N GLY A 230 0.18 12.42 19.90
CA GLY A 230 -0.94 13.17 20.45
C GLY A 230 -2.26 12.41 20.38
N ARG A 231 -3.23 12.82 21.19
CA ARG A 231 -4.56 12.22 21.26
C ARG A 231 -5.24 12.11 19.89
N GLY A 232 -5.03 13.09 19.01
CA GLY A 232 -5.63 13.12 17.66
C GLY A 232 -5.33 11.87 16.84
N PHE A 233 -4.09 11.35 16.91
CA PHE A 233 -3.72 10.11 16.26
C PHE A 233 -4.58 8.93 16.71
N PHE A 234 -4.73 8.75 18.02
CA PHE A 234 -5.49 7.63 18.60
C PHE A 234 -7.00 7.72 18.29
N VAL A 235 -7.54 8.95 18.22
CA VAL A 235 -8.94 9.18 17.82
C VAL A 235 -9.14 8.80 16.34
N ASP A 236 -8.19 9.18 15.49
CA ASP A 236 -8.27 8.90 14.05
C ASP A 236 -8.17 7.39 13.71
N LEU A 237 -7.55 6.56 14.58
CA LEU A 237 -7.57 5.10 14.43
C LEU A 237 -9.00 4.53 14.32
N PHE A 238 -9.97 5.15 15.00
CA PHE A 238 -11.37 4.71 15.03
C PHE A 238 -12.28 5.54 14.13
N ARG A 239 -11.74 6.56 13.48
CA ARG A 239 -12.49 7.46 12.60
C ARG A 239 -12.43 7.03 11.16
N TYR A 240 -11.29 6.51 10.72
CA TYR A 240 -11.02 6.15 9.33
C TYR A 240 -11.16 4.65 9.14
N ASP A 241 -11.91 4.27 8.10
CA ASP A 241 -12.11 2.89 7.66
C ASP A 241 -11.78 2.80 6.17
N PRO A 242 -10.53 2.44 5.83
CA PRO A 242 -10.10 2.40 4.43
C PRO A 242 -10.83 1.33 3.60
N THR A 243 -11.42 0.32 4.25
CA THR A 243 -12.21 -0.70 3.55
C THR A 243 -13.62 -0.17 3.21
N ALA A 244 -14.19 0.69 4.05
CA ALA A 244 -15.40 1.42 3.70
C ALA A 244 -15.12 2.50 2.64
N ALA A 245 -13.96 3.19 2.74
CA ALA A 245 -13.56 4.18 1.75
C ALA A 245 -13.39 3.57 0.36
N ILE A 246 -12.72 2.40 0.24
CA ILE A 246 -12.48 1.77 -1.05
C ILE A 246 -13.76 1.31 -1.75
N ALA A 247 -14.84 1.06 -1.00
CA ALA A 247 -16.15 0.73 -1.56
C ALA A 247 -16.79 1.87 -2.36
N GLU A 248 -16.31 3.11 -2.18
CA GLU A 248 -16.76 4.29 -2.93
C GLU A 248 -15.84 4.62 -4.13
N VAL A 249 -14.86 3.75 -4.43
CA VAL A 249 -13.84 3.99 -5.45
C VAL A 249 -14.06 3.06 -6.65
N ASP A 250 -14.30 3.65 -7.82
CA ASP A 250 -14.40 2.91 -9.10
C ASP A 250 -13.05 2.78 -9.83
N ALA A 251 -12.01 3.48 -9.36
CA ALA A 251 -10.70 3.50 -10.01
C ALA A 251 -9.99 2.15 -9.86
N PRO A 252 -9.30 1.63 -10.91
CA PRO A 252 -8.58 0.36 -10.86
C PRO A 252 -7.64 0.25 -9.64
N LEU A 253 -7.66 -0.91 -8.98
CA LEU A 253 -6.97 -1.17 -7.71
C LEU A 253 -5.99 -2.34 -7.80
N LEU A 254 -4.71 -2.09 -7.51
CA LEU A 254 -3.71 -3.12 -7.28
C LEU A 254 -3.34 -3.15 -5.79
N VAL A 255 -3.44 -4.31 -5.15
CA VAL A 255 -2.96 -4.54 -3.79
C VAL A 255 -1.81 -5.54 -3.84
N ILE A 256 -0.68 -5.23 -3.19
CA ILE A 256 0.48 -6.11 -3.08
C ILE A 256 0.80 -6.31 -1.61
N VAL A 257 0.88 -7.56 -1.14
CA VAL A 257 1.12 -7.89 0.26
C VAL A 257 2.18 -8.97 0.43
N GLY A 258 2.95 -8.88 1.51
CA GLY A 258 3.86 -9.94 1.95
C GLY A 258 3.12 -10.99 2.79
N LEU A 259 3.30 -12.28 2.47
CA LEU A 259 2.65 -13.37 3.23
C LEU A 259 3.26 -13.58 4.62
N GLU A 260 4.51 -13.13 4.83
CA GLU A 260 5.23 -13.18 6.10
C GLU A 260 5.15 -11.85 6.88
N ASP A 261 4.24 -10.95 6.46
CA ASP A 261 4.01 -9.67 7.13
C ASP A 261 3.50 -9.87 8.57
N THR A 262 4.32 -9.43 9.54
CA THR A 262 4.00 -9.47 10.97
C THR A 262 3.61 -8.10 11.51
N THR A 263 3.54 -7.07 10.68
CA THR A 263 3.18 -5.69 11.05
C THR A 263 1.71 -5.42 10.75
N VAL A 264 1.30 -5.63 9.51
CA VAL A 264 -0.11 -5.57 9.09
C VAL A 264 -0.59 -7.00 8.85
N THR A 265 -1.11 -7.61 9.89
CA THR A 265 -1.40 -9.05 9.93
C THR A 265 -2.83 -9.29 10.44
N PRO A 266 -3.54 -10.36 9.98
CA PRO A 266 -3.05 -11.47 9.13
C PRO A 266 -3.07 -11.16 7.62
N GLN A 267 -2.03 -11.62 6.89
CA GLN A 267 -2.01 -11.62 5.44
C GLN A 267 -2.26 -13.05 4.88
N PRO A 268 -2.87 -13.20 3.69
CA PRO A 268 -3.35 -12.13 2.78
C PRO A 268 -4.72 -11.54 3.15
N ALA A 269 -5.35 -11.99 4.26
CA ALA A 269 -6.72 -11.62 4.58
C ALA A 269 -6.96 -10.10 4.65
N TYR A 270 -5.99 -9.33 5.15
CA TYR A 270 -6.10 -7.87 5.20
C TYR A 270 -6.00 -7.23 3.80
N GLY A 271 -5.17 -7.79 2.91
CA GLY A 271 -5.16 -7.38 1.51
C GLY A 271 -6.48 -7.73 0.79
N GLU A 272 -7.04 -8.92 1.04
CA GLU A 272 -8.31 -9.38 0.48
C GLU A 272 -9.51 -8.52 0.90
N LEU A 273 -9.46 -7.85 2.06
CA LEU A 273 -10.53 -6.94 2.48
C LEU A 273 -10.71 -5.78 1.51
N TYR A 274 -9.63 -5.23 0.98
CA TYR A 274 -9.74 -4.17 -0.02
C TYR A 274 -10.48 -4.64 -1.28
N LEU A 275 -10.15 -5.84 -1.78
CA LEU A 275 -10.82 -6.40 -2.95
C LEU A 275 -12.26 -6.82 -2.65
N THR A 276 -12.54 -7.25 -1.41
CA THR A 276 -13.90 -7.67 -1.01
C THR A 276 -14.91 -6.52 -1.08
N TYR A 277 -14.46 -5.29 -0.84
CA TYR A 277 -15.32 -4.10 -0.81
C TYR A 277 -15.18 -3.22 -2.04
N HIS A 278 -14.14 -3.39 -2.85
CA HIS A 278 -13.97 -2.70 -4.12
C HIS A 278 -14.85 -3.32 -5.22
N ASP A 279 -15.44 -2.50 -6.10
CA ASP A 279 -16.35 -2.98 -7.17
C ASP A 279 -15.85 -2.55 -8.56
N GLY A 280 -14.53 -2.56 -8.76
CA GLY A 280 -13.89 -2.15 -10.00
C GLY A 280 -12.95 -3.21 -10.58
N ASP A 281 -12.08 -2.79 -11.50
CA ASP A 281 -10.96 -3.62 -11.96
C ASP A 281 -9.92 -3.71 -10.86
N GLU A 282 -9.62 -4.94 -10.41
CA GLU A 282 -8.82 -5.14 -9.22
C GLU A 282 -7.87 -6.34 -9.33
N ARG A 283 -6.77 -6.26 -8.56
CA ARG A 283 -5.82 -7.38 -8.48
C ARG A 283 -5.14 -7.43 -7.11
N LEU A 284 -4.99 -8.64 -6.57
CA LEU A 284 -4.13 -8.93 -5.41
C LEU A 284 -2.89 -9.69 -5.87
N ILE A 285 -1.72 -9.22 -5.47
CA ILE A 285 -0.44 -9.90 -5.61
C ILE A 285 0.05 -10.26 -4.21
N THR A 286 0.43 -11.52 -4.02
CA THR A 286 1.02 -12.01 -2.77
C THR A 286 2.47 -12.41 -3.00
N LEU A 287 3.37 -11.94 -2.15
CA LEU A 287 4.80 -12.25 -2.20
C LEU A 287 5.22 -13.00 -0.93
N GLU A 288 6.15 -13.94 -1.06
CA GLU A 288 6.76 -14.64 0.08
C GLU A 288 7.74 -13.71 0.79
N SER A 289 7.24 -12.64 1.38
CA SER A 289 8.04 -11.55 1.96
C SER A 289 7.42 -11.01 3.24
N ASP A 290 8.22 -10.26 3.98
CA ASP A 290 7.79 -9.47 5.14
C ASP A 290 7.00 -8.21 4.71
N HIS A 291 6.71 -7.35 5.71
CA HIS A 291 5.95 -6.10 5.53
C HIS A 291 6.57 -5.13 4.51
N VAL A 292 7.90 -5.13 4.42
CA VAL A 292 8.70 -4.21 3.60
C VAL A 292 9.32 -4.89 2.37
N PHE A 293 8.78 -6.04 1.97
CA PHE A 293 9.27 -6.81 0.82
C PHE A 293 10.74 -7.22 0.93
N ASN A 294 11.19 -7.54 2.16
CA ASN A 294 12.54 -7.97 2.52
C ASN A 294 13.64 -6.94 2.23
N VAL A 295 13.33 -5.67 1.96
CA VAL A 295 14.35 -4.65 1.61
C VAL A 295 15.41 -4.43 2.68
N LEU A 296 15.11 -4.75 3.96
CA LEU A 296 16.04 -4.60 5.08
C LEU A 296 16.83 -5.87 5.40
N THR A 297 16.38 -7.03 4.94
CA THR A 297 16.93 -8.34 5.31
C THR A 297 17.73 -8.99 4.18
N ASP A 298 17.38 -8.71 2.93
CA ASP A 298 17.98 -9.34 1.78
C ASP A 298 19.05 -8.43 1.15
N SER A 299 20.17 -9.04 0.72
CA SER A 299 21.16 -8.37 -0.13
C SER A 299 20.74 -8.30 -1.60
N ASP A 300 19.69 -9.06 -1.97
CA ASP A 300 19.08 -9.11 -3.31
C ASP A 300 17.63 -8.67 -3.18
N PRO A 301 17.23 -7.53 -3.74
CA PRO A 301 15.89 -6.97 -3.59
C PRO A 301 14.86 -7.59 -4.54
N ALA A 302 15.03 -8.84 -4.97
CA ALA A 302 14.19 -9.47 -6.00
C ALA A 302 12.68 -9.42 -5.72
N LEU A 303 12.25 -9.60 -4.46
CA LEU A 303 10.84 -9.54 -4.07
C LEU A 303 10.31 -8.10 -4.12
N PHE A 304 11.12 -7.14 -3.71
CA PHE A 304 10.78 -5.73 -3.86
C PHE A 304 10.74 -5.31 -5.35
N ASP A 305 11.70 -5.78 -6.15
CA ASP A 305 11.70 -5.54 -7.60
C ASP A 305 10.45 -6.14 -8.27
N GLU A 306 9.97 -7.29 -7.80
CA GLU A 306 8.71 -7.87 -8.27
C GLU A 306 7.51 -6.96 -7.92
N ALA A 307 7.44 -6.42 -6.69
CA ALA A 307 6.39 -5.48 -6.29
C ALA A 307 6.43 -4.20 -7.15
N VAL A 308 7.62 -3.66 -7.40
CA VAL A 308 7.80 -2.48 -8.25
C VAL A 308 7.40 -2.77 -9.70
N ALA A 309 7.80 -3.92 -10.26
CA ALA A 309 7.45 -4.30 -11.62
C ALA A 309 5.92 -4.41 -11.82
N TRP A 310 5.21 -5.03 -10.88
CA TRP A 310 3.75 -5.07 -10.89
C TRP A 310 3.14 -3.68 -10.83
N SER A 311 3.69 -2.79 -9.99
CA SER A 311 3.19 -1.43 -9.82
C SER A 311 3.37 -0.59 -11.09
N VAL A 312 4.57 -0.63 -11.69
CA VAL A 312 4.86 0.11 -12.94
C VAL A 312 4.00 -0.39 -14.10
N ALA A 313 3.82 -1.72 -14.22
CA ALA A 313 2.98 -2.30 -15.25
C ALA A 313 1.50 -1.89 -15.08
N TRP A 314 0.96 -2.01 -13.85
CA TRP A 314 -0.42 -1.60 -13.54
C TRP A 314 -0.69 -0.12 -13.84
N LEU A 315 0.21 0.76 -13.36
CA LEU A 315 0.11 2.19 -13.62
C LEU A 315 0.27 2.52 -15.11
N GLY A 316 1.13 1.79 -15.82
CA GLY A 316 1.28 1.91 -17.28
C GLY A 316 -0.02 1.54 -18.01
N ASP A 317 -0.62 0.40 -17.69
CA ASP A 317 -1.86 -0.06 -18.31
C ASP A 317 -3.03 0.89 -18.04
N THR A 318 -3.14 1.41 -16.83
CA THR A 318 -4.28 2.24 -16.41
C THR A 318 -4.15 3.73 -16.72
N LEU A 319 -2.92 4.28 -16.80
CA LEU A 319 -2.68 5.70 -17.04
C LEU A 319 -2.22 6.02 -18.47
N LEU A 320 -1.43 5.12 -19.11
CA LEU A 320 -0.92 5.34 -20.47
C LEU A 320 -1.84 4.73 -21.52
N HIS A 321 -2.53 3.65 -21.16
CA HIS A 321 -3.40 2.88 -22.05
C HIS A 321 -4.77 2.64 -21.42
N PRO A 322 -5.50 3.69 -20.94
CA PRO A 322 -6.76 3.46 -20.27
C PRO A 322 -7.69 2.67 -21.19
N PRO A 323 -8.41 1.67 -20.66
CA PRO A 323 -9.38 0.95 -21.44
C PRO A 323 -10.38 1.95 -22.04
N HIS A 324 -10.71 1.78 -23.32
CA HIS A 324 -11.72 2.64 -23.97
C HIS A 324 -13.05 2.51 -23.23
N PRO A 325 -13.75 3.62 -22.95
CA PRO A 325 -15.03 3.61 -22.27
C PRO A 325 -16.11 2.84 -23.05
#